data_ce02e2b7c5031561aff72ff28ead18a3
#
_entry.id   ce02e2b7c5031561aff72ff28ead18a3
#
_cell.length_a   1.000
_cell.length_b   1.000
_cell.length_c   1.000
_cell.angle_alpha   90.00
_cell.angle_beta   90.00
_cell.angle_gamma   90.00
#
_symmetry.space_group_name_H-M   'P 1'
#
loop_
_entity.id
_entity.type
_entity.pdbx_description
1 polymer ?
#
loop_
_entity_poly.entity_id
_entity_poly.type
_entity_poly.pdbx_seq_one_letter_code
_entity_poly.pdbx_strand_id
1 'polypeptide(L)'
;SFRSSGQGFILNWPKKYELLGWIVDIKEGGKLKPHMHKQGWLSGSMYLKVDKDKSEGGDILFTLDGAGYPNDGKKFDIKKVNVEENKIILFPSSIFHYTTPFEGRENRVTLAFDIKPID
;
A
#
# COMPACT_ATOMS: atom_id res chain seq x y z
N SER A 1 -11.60 -14.33 18.87
CA SER A 1 -11.19 -12.94 18.59
C SER A 1 -9.82 -12.91 17.95
N PHE A 2 -9.61 -12.03 17.00
CA PHE A 2 -8.28 -11.82 16.38
C PHE A 2 -7.20 -11.47 17.40
N ARG A 3 -7.56 -10.81 18.51
CA ARG A 3 -6.62 -10.49 19.59
C ARG A 3 -6.12 -11.73 20.31
N SER A 4 -6.87 -12.80 20.33
CA SER A 4 -6.46 -14.05 20.97
C SER A 4 -5.63 -14.95 20.06
N SER A 5 -5.45 -14.58 18.79
CA SER A 5 -4.67 -15.37 17.82
C SER A 5 -3.15 -15.28 18.00
N GLY A 6 -2.66 -14.44 18.90
CA GLY A 6 -1.21 -14.25 19.15
C GLY A 6 -0.50 -13.43 18.06
N GLN A 7 -1.21 -12.82 17.15
CA GLN A 7 -0.60 -11.97 16.11
C GLN A 7 -0.18 -10.62 16.71
N GLY A 8 1.15 -10.43 16.82
CA GLY A 8 1.73 -9.25 17.46
C GLY A 8 1.25 -7.90 16.89
N PHE A 9 0.96 -7.84 15.60
CA PHE A 9 0.44 -6.63 14.97
C PHE A 9 -0.89 -6.17 15.57
N ILE A 10 -1.83 -7.10 15.73
CA ILE A 10 -3.17 -6.79 16.27
C ILE A 10 -3.13 -6.60 17.79
N LEU A 11 -2.30 -7.39 18.48
CA LEU A 11 -2.14 -7.29 19.94
C LEU A 11 -1.58 -5.93 20.37
N ASN A 12 -0.72 -5.34 19.56
CA ASN A 12 -0.06 -4.07 19.83
C ASN A 12 -0.72 -2.88 19.13
N TRP A 13 -2.02 -2.96 18.90
CA TRP A 13 -2.76 -1.84 18.29
C TRP A 13 -2.57 -0.55 19.10
N PRO A 14 -2.23 0.57 18.45
CA PRO A 14 -2.01 1.83 19.17
C PRO A 14 -3.26 2.31 19.89
N LYS A 15 -3.09 2.72 21.15
CA LYS A 15 -4.19 3.25 21.96
C LYS A 15 -4.62 4.64 21.53
N LYS A 16 -3.66 5.42 21.08
CA LYS A 16 -3.88 6.77 20.53
C LYS A 16 -3.28 6.83 19.15
N TYR A 17 -3.99 7.41 18.22
CA TYR A 17 -3.55 7.53 16.83
C TYR A 17 -4.22 8.72 16.15
N GLU A 18 -3.62 9.15 15.09
CA GLU A 18 -4.21 10.08 14.14
C GLU A 18 -4.36 9.40 12.78
N LEU A 19 -5.36 9.84 12.03
CA LEU A 19 -5.60 9.40 10.67
C LEU A 19 -5.09 10.48 9.73
N LEU A 20 -4.12 10.10 8.89
CA LEU A 20 -3.56 10.95 7.85
C LEU A 20 -4.05 10.45 6.49
N GLY A 21 -4.43 11.34 5.62
CA GLY A 21 -4.88 10.98 4.29
C GLY A 21 -4.42 11.97 3.23
N TRP A 22 -4.22 11.48 2.01
CA TRP A 22 -3.84 12.30 0.85
C TRP A 22 -4.32 11.66 -0.45
N ILE A 23 -4.47 12.50 -1.45
CA ILE A 23 -4.86 12.06 -2.78
C ILE A 23 -3.62 11.82 -3.63
N VAL A 24 -3.59 10.68 -4.31
CA VAL A 24 -2.57 10.33 -5.29
C VAL A 24 -3.24 10.25 -6.66
N ASP A 25 -2.90 11.18 -7.51
CA ASP A 25 -3.40 11.25 -8.89
C ASP A 25 -2.25 10.85 -9.83
N ILE A 26 -2.38 9.68 -10.45
CA ILE A 26 -1.35 9.12 -11.33
C ILE A 26 -1.87 9.10 -12.76
N LYS A 27 -1.10 9.73 -13.65
CA LYS A 27 -1.35 9.71 -15.08
C LYS A 27 -0.88 8.41 -15.71
N GLU A 28 -1.37 8.11 -16.89
CA GLU A 28 -0.88 7.00 -17.71
C GLU A 28 0.64 6.93 -17.72
N GLY A 29 1.19 5.74 -17.58
CA GLY A 29 2.63 5.49 -17.51
C GLY A 29 3.28 5.82 -16.18
N GLY A 30 2.55 6.47 -15.27
CA GLY A 30 3.04 6.79 -13.92
C GLY A 30 3.17 5.55 -13.04
N LYS A 31 4.10 5.63 -12.11
CA LYS A 31 4.37 4.57 -11.14
C LYS A 31 4.86 5.14 -9.82
N LEU A 32 4.68 4.38 -8.75
CA LEU A 32 5.30 4.63 -7.45
C LEU A 32 6.43 3.65 -7.22
N LYS A 33 7.58 4.16 -6.79
CA LYS A 33 8.75 3.34 -6.43
C LYS A 33 8.51 2.58 -5.12
N PRO A 34 9.22 1.47 -4.89
CA PRO A 34 9.12 0.74 -3.62
C PRO A 34 9.41 1.65 -2.43
N HIS A 35 8.47 1.70 -1.49
CA HIS A 35 8.56 2.51 -0.28
C HIS A 35 7.73 1.90 0.84
N MET A 36 7.98 2.35 2.06
CA MET A 36 7.16 2.06 3.22
C MET A 36 6.87 3.33 4.00
N HIS A 37 5.87 3.29 4.86
CA HIS A 37 5.47 4.44 5.67
C HIS A 37 6.03 4.31 7.09
N LYS A 38 7.19 4.87 7.33
CA LYS A 38 7.96 4.69 8.57
C LYS A 38 7.23 5.11 9.84
N GLN A 39 6.31 6.05 9.75
CA GLN A 39 5.58 6.58 10.90
C GLN A 39 4.19 5.95 11.09
N GLY A 40 3.72 5.19 10.12
CA GLY A 40 2.42 4.56 10.18
C GLY A 40 2.43 3.24 10.92
N TRP A 41 1.25 2.85 11.37
CA TRP A 41 0.97 1.51 11.89
C TRP A 41 0.24 0.67 10.85
N LEU A 42 -0.88 1.17 10.37
CA LEU A 42 -1.68 0.58 9.29
C LEU A 42 -1.80 1.60 8.16
N SER A 43 -1.55 1.14 6.96
CA SER A 43 -1.75 1.93 5.75
C SER A 43 -2.88 1.37 4.93
N GLY A 44 -3.46 2.21 4.10
CA GLY A 44 -4.51 1.79 3.18
C GLY A 44 -4.54 2.63 1.93
N SER A 45 -5.14 2.05 0.91
CA SER A 45 -5.40 2.70 -0.37
C SER A 45 -6.84 2.43 -0.77
N MET A 46 -7.60 3.49 -0.96
CA MET A 46 -8.95 3.43 -1.50
C MET A 46 -8.93 3.95 -2.92
N TYR A 47 -9.33 3.11 -3.87
CA TYR A 47 -9.28 3.46 -5.28
C TYR A 47 -10.57 4.15 -5.69
N LEU A 48 -10.49 5.46 -5.91
CA LEU A 48 -11.63 6.32 -6.25
C LEU A 48 -11.93 6.32 -7.75
N LYS A 49 -10.88 6.19 -8.56
CA LYS A 49 -10.99 6.13 -10.01
C LYS A 49 -9.94 5.18 -10.56
N VAL A 50 -10.38 4.20 -11.31
CA VAL A 50 -9.52 3.25 -12.03
C VAL A 50 -10.05 3.14 -13.44
N ASP A 51 -9.17 3.29 -14.43
CA ASP A 51 -9.56 3.13 -15.84
C ASP A 51 -10.01 1.67 -16.08
N LYS A 52 -11.24 1.51 -16.50
CA LYS A 52 -11.83 0.20 -16.79
C LYS A 52 -11.24 -0.44 -18.05
N ASP A 53 -10.73 0.40 -18.94
CA ASP A 53 -10.17 -0.01 -20.23
C ASP A 53 -8.64 -0.17 -20.16
N LYS A 54 -8.06 -0.11 -18.97
CA LYS A 54 -6.61 -0.32 -18.81
C LYS A 54 -6.23 -1.70 -19.34
N SER A 55 -5.25 -1.75 -20.22
CA SER A 55 -4.80 -3.00 -20.81
C SER A 55 -3.89 -3.80 -19.89
N GLU A 56 -3.01 -3.11 -19.17
CA GLU A 56 -1.98 -3.71 -18.32
C GLU A 56 -1.51 -2.78 -17.22
N GLY A 57 -0.95 -3.37 -16.16
CA GLY A 57 -0.22 -2.66 -15.12
C GLY A 57 -1.09 -1.96 -14.11
N GLY A 58 -0.45 -1.12 -13.30
CA GLY A 58 -1.11 -0.33 -12.28
C GLY A 58 -1.48 -1.10 -11.02
N ASP A 59 -1.13 -2.37 -10.92
CA ASP A 59 -1.36 -3.17 -9.72
C ASP A 59 -0.41 -2.72 -8.61
N ILE A 60 -0.83 -2.96 -7.37
CA ILE A 60 0.01 -2.74 -6.20
C ILE A 60 0.74 -4.05 -5.85
N LEU A 61 2.05 -3.94 -5.62
CA LEU A 61 2.90 -5.07 -5.28
C LEU A 61 3.49 -4.85 -3.89
N PHE A 62 3.49 -5.90 -3.10
CA PHE A 62 4.04 -5.93 -1.75
C PHE A 62 5.26 -6.82 -1.68
N THR A 63 6.29 -6.37 -0.97
CA THR A 63 7.55 -7.10 -0.80
C THR A 63 8.19 -6.77 0.55
N LEU A 64 9.02 -7.67 1.05
CA LEU A 64 9.83 -7.42 2.24
C LEU A 64 11.17 -6.76 1.90
N ASP A 65 11.48 -6.57 0.62
CA ASP A 65 12.72 -5.97 0.15
C ASP A 65 12.46 -4.62 -0.51
N GLY A 66 13.28 -3.66 -0.21
CA GLY A 66 13.16 -2.33 -0.84
C GLY A 66 14.06 -1.27 -0.23
N ALA A 67 14.11 -0.09 -0.87
CA ALA A 67 14.83 1.10 -0.43
C ALA A 67 16.31 0.88 -0.06
N GLY A 68 16.96 -0.18 -0.58
CA GLY A 68 18.36 -0.49 -0.30
C GLY A 68 18.62 -1.07 1.09
N TYR A 69 17.60 -1.49 1.81
CA TYR A 69 17.79 -2.18 3.10
C TYR A 69 18.48 -3.53 2.89
N PRO A 70 19.36 -3.96 3.81
CA PRO A 70 20.01 -5.27 3.72
C PRO A 70 19.00 -6.41 3.74
N ASN A 71 19.18 -7.39 2.87
CA ASN A 71 18.30 -8.55 2.76
C ASN A 71 19.02 -9.91 2.87
N ASP A 72 20.29 -9.90 3.22
CA ASP A 72 21.14 -11.09 3.32
C ASP A 72 21.17 -11.97 2.05
N GLY A 73 20.92 -11.38 0.89
CA GLY A 73 20.84 -12.10 -0.38
C GLY A 73 19.61 -12.98 -0.54
N LYS A 74 18.66 -12.93 0.39
CA LYS A 74 17.41 -13.69 0.31
C LYS A 74 16.50 -13.12 -0.76
N LYS A 75 15.83 -14.00 -1.48
CA LYS A 75 14.73 -13.63 -2.35
C LYS A 75 13.45 -13.66 -1.54
N PHE A 76 12.69 -12.57 -1.61
CA PHE A 76 11.37 -12.48 -1.00
C PHE A 76 10.29 -12.61 -2.07
N ASP A 77 9.21 -13.28 -1.72
CA ASP A 77 8.05 -13.36 -2.58
C ASP A 77 7.42 -11.98 -2.74
N ILE A 78 6.96 -11.70 -3.95
CA ILE A 78 6.22 -10.49 -4.28
C ILE A 78 4.75 -10.86 -4.39
N LYS A 79 3.91 -10.19 -3.60
CA LYS A 79 2.47 -10.35 -3.69
C LYS A 79 1.87 -9.22 -4.51
N LYS A 80 1.28 -9.57 -5.63
CA LYS A 80 0.52 -8.63 -6.47
C LYS A 80 -0.95 -8.65 -6.08
N VAL A 81 -1.53 -7.46 -5.93
CA VAL A 81 -2.95 -7.27 -5.69
C VAL A 81 -3.52 -6.40 -6.80
N ASN A 82 -4.55 -6.88 -7.45
CA ASN A 82 -5.23 -6.15 -8.50
C ASN A 82 -5.95 -4.92 -7.93
N VAL A 83 -5.77 -3.79 -8.59
CA VAL A 83 -6.41 -2.54 -8.23
C VAL A 83 -7.78 -2.46 -8.91
N GLU A 84 -8.80 -2.29 -8.11
CA GLU A 84 -10.18 -2.14 -8.59
C GLU A 84 -10.85 -0.92 -7.97
N GLU A 85 -11.66 -0.21 -8.77
CA GLU A 85 -12.43 0.94 -8.29
C GLU A 85 -13.37 0.56 -7.15
N ASN A 86 -13.50 1.45 -6.17
CA ASN A 86 -14.31 1.28 -4.96
C ASN A 86 -13.82 0.18 -4.00
N LYS A 87 -12.60 -0.32 -4.16
CA LYS A 87 -11.97 -1.23 -3.23
C LYS A 87 -10.96 -0.53 -2.33
N ILE A 88 -10.82 -1.06 -1.12
CA ILE A 88 -9.81 -0.64 -0.15
C ILE A 88 -8.84 -1.81 0.04
N ILE A 89 -7.56 -1.50 0.00
CA ILE A 89 -6.49 -2.43 0.35
C ILE A 89 -5.87 -1.93 1.64
N LEU A 90 -5.77 -2.80 2.65
CA LEU A 90 -5.15 -2.50 3.94
C LEU A 90 -3.89 -3.35 4.10
N PHE A 91 -2.85 -2.73 4.63
CA PHE A 91 -1.56 -3.40 4.84
C PHE A 91 -0.78 -2.76 5.99
N PRO A 92 0.09 -3.51 6.67
CA PRO A 92 1.00 -2.92 7.65
C PRO A 92 1.87 -1.84 7.02
N SER A 93 2.01 -0.70 7.69
CA SER A 93 2.77 0.43 7.14
C SER A 93 4.25 0.11 6.89
N SER A 94 4.78 -0.91 7.58
CA SER A 94 6.17 -1.36 7.48
C SER A 94 6.48 -2.20 6.24
N ILE A 95 5.46 -2.67 5.50
CA ILE A 95 5.71 -3.45 4.30
C ILE A 95 6.04 -2.53 3.12
N PHE A 96 7.05 -2.91 2.34
CA PHE A 96 7.37 -2.21 1.10
C PHE A 96 6.29 -2.46 0.06
N HIS A 97 5.90 -1.42 -0.63
CA HIS A 97 4.92 -1.51 -1.70
C HIS A 97 5.27 -0.56 -2.83
N TYR A 98 4.87 -0.92 -4.01
CA TYR A 98 5.09 -0.14 -5.22
C TYR A 98 4.01 -0.45 -6.24
N THR A 99 3.94 0.37 -7.26
CA THR A 99 3.02 0.17 -8.38
C THR A 99 3.79 0.08 -9.68
N THR A 100 3.30 -0.73 -10.58
CA THR A 100 3.81 -0.80 -11.94
C THR A 100 3.17 0.30 -12.80
N PRO A 101 3.83 0.77 -13.87
CA PRO A 101 3.19 1.65 -14.82
C PRO A 101 1.93 1.01 -15.39
N PHE A 102 0.88 1.80 -15.60
CA PHE A 102 -0.33 1.30 -16.22
C PHE A 102 -0.53 1.96 -17.58
N GLU A 103 -1.15 1.22 -18.47
CA GLU A 103 -1.60 1.70 -19.76
C GLU A 103 -3.11 1.89 -19.72
N GLY A 104 -3.57 3.07 -20.05
CA GLY A 104 -4.97 3.42 -20.01
C GLY A 104 -5.18 4.81 -20.59
N ARG A 105 -6.41 5.30 -20.59
CA ARG A 105 -6.78 6.61 -21.13
C ARG A 105 -7.05 7.65 -20.07
N GLU A 106 -7.24 7.20 -18.83
CA GLU A 106 -7.62 8.04 -17.71
C GLU A 106 -6.64 7.93 -16.56
N ASN A 107 -6.56 8.98 -15.76
CA ASN A 107 -5.79 8.97 -14.53
C ASN A 107 -6.37 7.98 -13.52
N ARG A 108 -5.51 7.41 -12.70
CA ARG A 108 -5.90 6.69 -11.50
C ARG A 108 -5.87 7.63 -10.30
N VAL A 109 -6.97 7.68 -9.57
CA VAL A 109 -7.09 8.51 -8.37
C VAL A 109 -7.27 7.61 -7.16
N THR A 110 -6.38 7.74 -6.20
CA THR A 110 -6.35 6.95 -4.98
C THR A 110 -6.37 7.86 -3.77
N LEU A 111 -7.19 7.55 -2.78
CA LEU A 111 -7.08 8.10 -1.44
C LEU A 111 -6.17 7.16 -0.64
N ALA A 112 -4.96 7.60 -0.37
CA ALA A 112 -4.03 6.90 0.51
C ALA A 112 -4.18 7.41 1.94
N PHE A 113 -4.04 6.53 2.91
CA PHE A 113 -4.15 6.92 4.32
C PHE A 113 -3.26 6.06 5.20
N ASP A 114 -2.89 6.64 6.34
CA ASP A 114 -2.14 5.98 7.40
C ASP A 114 -2.85 6.19 8.74
N ILE A 115 -2.87 5.13 9.54
CA ILE A 115 -3.09 5.24 10.98
C ILE A 115 -1.71 5.38 11.61
N LYS A 116 -1.45 6.55 12.20
CA LYS A 116 -0.18 6.87 12.83
C LYS A 116 -0.34 6.88 14.34
N PRO A 117 0.45 6.06 15.08
CA PRO A 117 0.45 6.12 16.54
C PRO A 117 0.92 7.49 17.04
N ILE A 118 0.32 7.92 18.12
CA ILE A 118 0.76 9.12 18.87
C ILE A 118 0.96 8.76 20.34
N ASP A 119 1.90 9.41 20.94
CA ASP A 119 2.26 9.17 22.34
C ASP A 119 1.20 9.70 23.32
#